data_763c9ebe8deef585a8d179a8c29e4a5c
#
_entry.id   763c9ebe8deef585a8d179a8c29e4a5c
#
_cell.length_a   1.000
_cell.length_b   1.000
_cell.length_c   1.000
_cell.angle_alpha   90.00
_cell.angle_beta   90.00
_cell.angle_gamma   90.00
#
_symmetry.space_group_name_H-M   'P 1'
#
loop_
_entity.id
_entity.type
_entity.pdbx_description
1 polymer ?
#
loop_
_entity_poly.entity_id
_entity_poly.type
_entity_poly.pdbx_seq_one_letter_code
_entity_poly.pdbx_strand_id
1 'polypeptide(L)'
;MGISEKRGKRILILGNGFDLAHNLPTKYSDFLKFCKIVKSFLYNDNDISGYLEDICTCEEDSEKVKRNKTIEFEKQFITKLNDEGFKNTEIIKKDFDIEMDKIYQGKEKNFYLSHIYEYIRCNIWFDYFEYLYTNSMMKGENWIDFETEICYVIKEIDQMNLSLTDEWKVLSKNIDNLMSDKLARFVILFDNKFDNPQDISKRRRQFTMREFIKKLYSDLEQLICALELYLSEFVEKIEIERLTPEIERINPDYIINFNYTHTYEKNYEKIVKETNEKNKENSKVYHIHGEAKPNRDKNNDCNIVLGIDEYWIDEEKDKHTNFTIFKKFAQRIQKKTGDNIYRYLEEIKGIGSNINRNINMPDDENNNYVSEVYVFGHSLDITDKDIISEFIGNDATSVRIFCRSKQSEGELIAKTINLIGEDKLIEKTYRKIANLEYIILNNND
;
A
#
# COMPACT_ATOMS: atom_id res chain seq x y z
N MET A 1 34.23 -17.95 24.64
CA MET A 1 33.50 -16.78 24.08
C MET A 1 33.94 -16.67 22.64
N GLY A 2 33.11 -17.14 21.71
CA GLY A 2 33.41 -17.05 20.28
C GLY A 2 33.36 -15.59 19.85
N ILE A 3 34.44 -15.15 19.21
CA ILE A 3 34.46 -13.88 18.48
C ILE A 3 33.46 -14.06 17.35
N SER A 4 32.25 -13.46 17.47
CA SER A 4 31.33 -13.38 16.37
C SER A 4 32.02 -12.57 15.26
N GLU A 5 32.39 -13.24 14.18
CA GLU A 5 32.89 -12.56 12.99
C GLU A 5 31.91 -11.44 12.62
N LYS A 6 32.34 -10.20 12.70
CA LYS A 6 31.57 -9.02 12.29
C LYS A 6 31.48 -9.01 10.75
N ARG A 7 30.65 -9.84 10.21
CA ARG A 7 30.28 -9.86 8.77
C ARG A 7 29.29 -8.74 8.46
N GLY A 8 29.44 -8.11 7.32
CA GLY A 8 28.41 -7.22 6.77
C GLY A 8 27.05 -7.94 6.61
N LYS A 9 25.97 -7.23 6.78
CA LYS A 9 24.60 -7.79 6.74
C LYS A 9 24.05 -7.73 5.32
N ARG A 10 23.20 -8.69 4.97
CA ARG A 10 22.41 -8.69 3.73
C ARG A 10 21.02 -8.18 4.02
N ILE A 11 20.63 -7.13 3.30
CA ILE A 11 19.39 -6.42 3.46
C ILE A 11 18.63 -6.50 2.14
N LEU A 12 17.40 -7.00 2.17
CA LEU A 12 16.52 -7.03 1.01
C LEU A 12 15.40 -6.02 1.20
N ILE A 13 15.32 -5.05 0.29
CA ILE A 13 14.25 -4.04 0.23
C ILE A 13 13.26 -4.49 -0.84
N LEU A 14 11.99 -4.66 -0.44
CA LEU A 14 10.89 -5.09 -1.30
C LEU A 14 9.87 -3.98 -1.47
N GLY A 15 9.45 -3.76 -2.71
CA GLY A 15 8.32 -2.89 -3.05
C GLY A 15 7.30 -3.62 -3.91
N ASN A 16 6.20 -2.97 -4.28
CA ASN A 16 5.06 -3.58 -4.97
C ASN A 16 5.42 -4.35 -6.26
N GLY A 17 6.50 -3.97 -6.93
CA GLY A 17 7.01 -4.73 -8.07
C GLY A 17 7.40 -6.17 -7.75
N PHE A 18 7.67 -6.50 -6.47
CA PHE A 18 7.90 -7.87 -6.04
C PHE A 18 6.59 -8.70 -6.12
N ASP A 19 5.50 -8.20 -5.59
CA ASP A 19 4.20 -8.87 -5.67
C ASP A 19 3.74 -9.01 -7.13
N LEU A 20 3.93 -7.95 -7.93
CA LEU A 20 3.60 -7.97 -9.35
C LEU A 20 4.43 -8.97 -10.16
N ALA A 21 5.69 -9.24 -9.76
CA ALA A 21 6.53 -10.28 -10.37
C ALA A 21 5.97 -11.69 -10.10
N HIS A 22 5.16 -11.86 -9.06
CA HIS A 22 4.45 -13.09 -8.74
C HIS A 22 3.00 -13.11 -9.26
N ASN A 23 2.66 -12.20 -10.18
CA ASN A 23 1.32 -12.07 -10.76
C ASN A 23 0.20 -11.78 -9.74
N LEU A 24 0.54 -11.22 -8.56
CA LEU A 24 -0.45 -10.83 -7.58
C LEU A 24 -1.12 -9.50 -7.98
N PRO A 25 -2.45 -9.37 -7.89
CA PRO A 25 -3.17 -8.15 -8.27
C PRO A 25 -3.10 -7.10 -7.15
N THR A 26 -1.93 -6.52 -6.96
CA THR A 26 -1.64 -5.56 -5.88
C THR A 26 -1.56 -4.09 -6.34
N LYS A 27 -1.92 -3.79 -7.59
CA LYS A 27 -2.03 -2.40 -8.05
C LYS A 27 -3.27 -1.74 -7.45
N TYR A 28 -3.20 -0.45 -7.19
CA TYR A 28 -4.39 0.33 -6.80
C TYR A 28 -5.52 0.25 -7.82
N SER A 29 -5.20 0.12 -9.11
CA SER A 29 -6.19 -0.12 -10.16
C SER A 29 -6.92 -1.47 -10.01
N ASP A 30 -6.24 -2.51 -9.55
CA ASP A 30 -6.86 -3.82 -9.31
C ASP A 30 -7.82 -3.74 -8.12
N PHE A 31 -7.39 -3.09 -7.04
CA PHE A 31 -8.24 -2.81 -5.89
C PHE A 31 -9.50 -2.00 -6.27
N LEU A 32 -9.35 -0.93 -7.08
CA LEU A 32 -10.49 -0.12 -7.54
C LEU A 32 -11.47 -0.94 -8.38
N LYS A 33 -10.98 -1.75 -9.31
CA LYS A 33 -11.83 -2.64 -10.11
C LYS A 33 -12.59 -3.62 -9.24
N PHE A 34 -11.90 -4.26 -8.28
CA PHE A 34 -12.53 -5.18 -7.34
C PHE A 34 -13.64 -4.49 -6.55
N CYS A 35 -13.35 -3.36 -5.93
CA CYS A 35 -14.31 -2.57 -5.17
C CYS A 35 -15.49 -2.08 -6.00
N LYS A 36 -15.25 -1.69 -7.27
CA LYS A 36 -16.32 -1.30 -8.21
C LYS A 36 -17.29 -2.45 -8.49
N ILE A 37 -16.76 -3.67 -8.65
CA ILE A 37 -17.60 -4.87 -8.81
C ILE A 37 -18.41 -5.10 -7.55
N VAL A 38 -17.78 -5.10 -6.37
CA VAL A 38 -18.46 -5.23 -5.08
C VAL A 38 -19.59 -4.19 -4.97
N LYS A 39 -19.30 -2.90 -5.25
CA LYS A 39 -20.27 -1.82 -5.19
C LYS A 39 -21.44 -2.01 -6.18
N SER A 40 -21.18 -2.50 -7.40
CA SER A 40 -22.21 -2.68 -8.43
C SER A 40 -23.22 -3.77 -8.10
N PHE A 41 -22.79 -4.81 -7.38
CA PHE A 41 -23.67 -5.92 -6.96
C PHE A 41 -24.50 -5.59 -5.72
N LEU A 42 -24.10 -4.57 -4.95
CA LEU A 42 -24.72 -4.24 -3.67
C LEU A 42 -25.52 -2.93 -3.70
N TYR A 43 -25.60 -2.28 -4.85
CA TYR A 43 -26.27 -0.99 -5.02
C TYR A 43 -27.80 -1.03 -4.75
N ASN A 44 -28.43 -2.22 -4.73
CA ASN A 44 -29.87 -2.39 -4.56
C ASN A 44 -30.32 -2.51 -3.09
N ASP A 45 -29.70 -1.77 -2.16
CA ASP A 45 -30.09 -1.60 -0.75
C ASP A 45 -29.82 -2.78 0.19
N ASN A 46 -29.43 -3.93 -0.29
CA ASN A 46 -29.08 -5.07 0.57
C ASN A 46 -27.57 -5.32 0.52
N ASP A 47 -26.94 -5.34 1.68
CA ASP A 47 -25.58 -5.84 1.83
C ASP A 47 -25.53 -7.33 1.38
N ILE A 48 -24.37 -7.86 0.92
CA ILE A 48 -24.26 -9.25 0.45
C ILE A 48 -24.76 -10.23 1.54
N SER A 49 -24.37 -9.99 2.79
CA SER A 49 -24.83 -10.84 3.89
C SER A 49 -26.34 -10.73 4.08
N GLY A 50 -26.91 -9.52 4.01
CA GLY A 50 -28.34 -9.29 4.05
C GLY A 50 -29.08 -9.91 2.86
N TYR A 51 -28.54 -9.77 1.64
CA TYR A 51 -29.10 -10.40 0.45
C TYR A 51 -29.11 -11.93 0.56
N LEU A 52 -28.01 -12.53 1.00
CA LEU A 52 -27.92 -13.98 1.21
C LEU A 52 -28.83 -14.43 2.35
N GLU A 53 -28.99 -13.64 3.40
CA GLU A 53 -29.93 -13.89 4.48
C GLU A 53 -31.38 -13.84 4.01
N ASP A 54 -31.76 -12.83 3.25
CA ASP A 54 -33.10 -12.70 2.68
C ASP A 54 -33.45 -13.93 1.82
N ILE A 55 -32.49 -14.41 1.01
CA ILE A 55 -32.65 -15.66 0.27
C ILE A 55 -32.87 -16.83 1.23
N CYS A 56 -32.12 -16.93 2.31
CA CYS A 56 -32.18 -18.07 3.26
C CYS A 56 -33.43 -18.04 4.16
N THR A 57 -33.90 -16.82 4.51
CA THR A 57 -35.04 -16.63 5.44
C THR A 57 -36.38 -16.51 4.75
N CYS A 58 -36.45 -16.44 3.43
CA CYS A 58 -37.68 -16.35 2.65
C CYS A 58 -38.51 -17.63 2.90
N GLU A 59 -39.64 -17.51 3.63
CA GLU A 59 -40.51 -18.66 3.99
C GLU A 59 -41.20 -19.28 2.79
N GLU A 60 -41.43 -18.49 1.71
CA GLU A 60 -42.13 -18.94 0.51
C GLU A 60 -41.29 -19.81 -0.42
N ASP A 61 -39.95 -19.74 -0.29
CA ASP A 61 -39.02 -20.45 -1.16
C ASP A 61 -38.58 -21.80 -0.53
N SER A 62 -38.61 -22.86 -1.33
CA SER A 62 -37.97 -24.12 -0.91
C SER A 62 -36.47 -23.97 -0.78
N GLU A 63 -35.84 -24.77 0.06
CA GLU A 63 -34.37 -24.78 0.27
C GLU A 63 -33.57 -24.90 -1.05
N LYS A 64 -34.11 -25.65 -2.01
CA LYS A 64 -33.57 -25.82 -3.34
C LYS A 64 -33.58 -24.50 -4.15
N VAL A 65 -34.66 -23.71 -4.05
CA VAL A 65 -34.77 -22.40 -4.74
C VAL A 65 -33.84 -21.42 -4.14
N LYS A 66 -33.72 -21.36 -2.82
CA LYS A 66 -32.78 -20.51 -2.10
C LYS A 66 -31.34 -20.78 -2.53
N ARG A 67 -30.93 -22.04 -2.54
CA ARG A 67 -29.60 -22.45 -2.98
C ARG A 67 -29.33 -22.08 -4.44
N ASN A 68 -30.30 -22.23 -5.33
CA ASN A 68 -30.15 -21.86 -6.73
C ASN A 68 -29.96 -20.35 -6.92
N LYS A 69 -30.69 -19.52 -6.17
CA LYS A 69 -30.53 -18.05 -6.21
C LYS A 69 -29.12 -17.62 -5.78
N THR A 70 -28.60 -18.24 -4.73
CA THR A 70 -27.23 -17.96 -4.26
C THR A 70 -26.17 -18.37 -5.28
N ILE A 71 -26.31 -19.56 -5.87
CA ILE A 71 -25.40 -20.03 -6.92
C ILE A 71 -25.43 -19.10 -8.15
N GLU A 72 -26.61 -18.59 -8.50
CA GLU A 72 -26.75 -17.65 -9.62
C GLU A 72 -26.04 -16.31 -9.32
N PHE A 73 -26.22 -15.77 -8.12
CA PHE A 73 -25.54 -14.55 -7.67
C PHE A 73 -24.00 -14.73 -7.67
N GLU A 74 -23.51 -15.82 -7.07
CA GLU A 74 -22.09 -16.16 -7.06
C GLU A 74 -21.52 -16.25 -8.47
N LYS A 75 -22.21 -16.96 -9.39
CA LYS A 75 -21.77 -17.06 -10.79
C LYS A 75 -21.67 -15.72 -11.48
N GLN A 76 -22.66 -14.85 -11.30
CA GLN A 76 -22.65 -13.51 -11.90
C GLN A 76 -21.50 -12.68 -11.35
N PHE A 77 -21.24 -12.72 -10.05
CA PHE A 77 -20.14 -12.03 -9.39
C PHE A 77 -18.77 -12.50 -9.92
N ILE A 78 -18.57 -13.83 -9.95
CA ILE A 78 -17.35 -14.45 -10.46
C ILE A 78 -17.14 -14.15 -11.95
N THR A 79 -18.19 -14.21 -12.76
CA THR A 79 -18.12 -13.87 -14.18
C THR A 79 -17.64 -12.43 -14.36
N LYS A 80 -18.19 -11.51 -13.58
CA LYS A 80 -17.78 -10.11 -13.64
C LYS A 80 -16.33 -9.89 -13.26
N LEU A 81 -15.83 -10.60 -12.25
CA LEU A 81 -14.41 -10.56 -11.87
C LEU A 81 -13.50 -11.09 -13.00
N ASN A 82 -13.89 -12.21 -13.61
CA ASN A 82 -13.13 -12.78 -14.72
C ASN A 82 -13.11 -11.86 -15.94
N ASP A 83 -14.23 -11.19 -16.26
CA ASP A 83 -14.33 -10.22 -17.36
C ASP A 83 -13.41 -9.01 -17.14
N GLU A 84 -13.17 -8.61 -15.88
CA GLU A 84 -12.23 -7.55 -15.50
C GLU A 84 -10.78 -8.04 -15.37
N GLY A 85 -10.53 -9.34 -15.66
CA GLY A 85 -9.20 -9.94 -15.74
C GLY A 85 -8.67 -10.50 -14.42
N PHE A 86 -9.50 -10.65 -13.39
CA PHE A 86 -9.11 -11.33 -12.16
C PHE A 86 -8.96 -12.84 -12.41
N LYS A 87 -7.87 -13.39 -11.88
CA LYS A 87 -7.61 -14.83 -11.83
C LYS A 87 -7.85 -15.34 -10.41
N ASN A 88 -7.83 -16.67 -10.24
CA ASN A 88 -7.98 -17.30 -8.90
C ASN A 88 -9.33 -16.99 -8.21
N THR A 89 -10.38 -16.80 -8.99
CA THR A 89 -11.72 -16.48 -8.48
C THR A 89 -12.39 -17.64 -7.73
N GLU A 90 -11.81 -18.85 -7.80
CA GLU A 90 -12.18 -20.00 -6.97
C GLU A 90 -12.00 -19.74 -5.45
N ILE A 91 -11.10 -18.81 -5.09
CA ILE A 91 -10.95 -18.35 -3.69
C ILE A 91 -12.27 -17.73 -3.21
N ILE A 92 -12.80 -16.80 -4.00
CA ILE A 92 -14.05 -16.10 -3.69
C ILE A 92 -15.23 -17.09 -3.63
N LYS A 93 -15.22 -18.06 -4.55
CA LYS A 93 -16.24 -19.13 -4.53
C LYS A 93 -16.23 -19.89 -3.20
N LYS A 94 -15.06 -20.31 -2.72
CA LYS A 94 -14.92 -20.96 -1.41
C LYS A 94 -15.40 -20.08 -0.27
N ASP A 95 -15.11 -18.78 -0.33
CA ASP A 95 -15.55 -17.82 0.68
C ASP A 95 -17.08 -17.67 0.69
N PHE A 96 -17.76 -17.69 -0.47
CA PHE A 96 -19.23 -17.75 -0.56
C PHE A 96 -19.79 -19.02 0.06
N ASP A 97 -19.23 -20.19 -0.24
CA ASP A 97 -19.66 -21.47 0.31
C ASP A 97 -19.56 -21.46 1.86
N ILE A 98 -18.44 -20.94 2.40
CA ILE A 98 -18.22 -20.84 3.85
C ILE A 98 -19.24 -19.91 4.50
N GLU A 99 -19.52 -18.75 3.91
CA GLU A 99 -20.46 -17.79 4.47
C GLU A 99 -21.88 -18.32 4.42
N MET A 100 -22.26 -18.99 3.34
CA MET A 100 -23.55 -19.66 3.24
C MET A 100 -23.74 -20.72 4.33
N ASP A 101 -22.73 -21.54 4.58
CA ASP A 101 -22.77 -22.54 5.66
C ASP A 101 -22.94 -21.89 7.03
N LYS A 102 -22.31 -20.73 7.30
CA LYS A 102 -22.50 -19.97 8.54
C LYS A 102 -23.95 -19.47 8.68
N ILE A 103 -24.52 -18.89 7.60
CA ILE A 103 -25.89 -18.39 7.59
C ILE A 103 -26.89 -19.53 7.87
N TYR A 104 -26.74 -20.69 7.21
CA TYR A 104 -27.60 -21.87 7.46
C TYR A 104 -27.48 -22.42 8.88
N GLN A 105 -26.32 -22.27 9.52
CA GLN A 105 -26.11 -22.71 10.92
C GLN A 105 -26.50 -21.63 11.94
N GLY A 106 -27.04 -20.48 11.51
CA GLY A 106 -27.38 -19.36 12.39
C GLY A 106 -26.18 -18.74 13.12
N LYS A 107 -24.98 -18.89 12.57
CA LYS A 107 -23.74 -18.33 13.13
C LYS A 107 -23.58 -16.85 12.74
N GLU A 108 -22.69 -16.17 13.47
CA GLU A 108 -22.35 -14.77 13.18
C GLU A 108 -21.84 -14.62 11.75
N LYS A 109 -22.39 -13.64 11.04
CA LYS A 109 -22.04 -13.30 9.68
C LYS A 109 -20.82 -12.38 9.70
N ASN A 110 -19.83 -12.70 8.91
CA ASN A 110 -18.62 -11.87 8.81
C ASN A 110 -18.03 -11.94 7.40
N PHE A 111 -18.88 -11.66 6.39
CA PHE A 111 -18.45 -11.72 5.01
C PHE A 111 -17.70 -10.46 4.63
N TYR A 112 -16.40 -10.58 4.37
CA TYR A 112 -15.52 -9.45 4.11
C TYR A 112 -15.97 -8.56 2.94
N LEU A 113 -16.65 -9.11 1.92
CA LEU A 113 -17.21 -8.32 0.81
C LEU A 113 -18.24 -7.30 1.28
N SER A 114 -19.08 -7.66 2.26
CA SER A 114 -20.03 -6.72 2.88
C SER A 114 -19.31 -5.60 3.61
N HIS A 115 -18.25 -5.91 4.33
CA HIS A 115 -17.45 -4.89 5.00
C HIS A 115 -16.74 -3.97 4.01
N ILE A 116 -16.17 -4.50 2.91
CA ILE A 116 -15.61 -3.68 1.84
C ILE A 116 -16.69 -2.72 1.32
N TYR A 117 -17.90 -3.20 1.03
CA TYR A 117 -18.98 -2.35 0.58
C TYR A 117 -19.30 -1.22 1.56
N GLU A 118 -19.46 -1.55 2.86
CA GLU A 118 -19.73 -0.55 3.89
C GLU A 118 -18.65 0.55 3.94
N TYR A 119 -17.38 0.21 3.74
CA TYR A 119 -16.28 1.17 3.73
C TYR A 119 -16.24 2.05 2.49
N ILE A 120 -16.73 1.57 1.32
CA ILE A 120 -16.61 2.32 0.06
C ILE A 120 -17.91 3.01 -0.38
N ARG A 121 -19.11 2.57 0.07
CA ARG A 121 -20.41 3.06 -0.44
C ARG A 121 -20.61 4.57 -0.35
N CYS A 122 -20.07 5.20 0.72
CA CYS A 122 -20.15 6.63 0.97
C CYS A 122 -18.76 7.27 1.15
N ASN A 123 -17.73 6.73 0.50
CA ASN A 123 -16.36 7.15 0.66
C ASN A 123 -15.95 8.15 -0.44
N ILE A 124 -15.52 9.35 -0.05
CA ILE A 124 -15.17 10.40 -1.01
C ILE A 124 -13.91 10.05 -1.81
N TRP A 125 -12.90 9.45 -1.16
CA TRP A 125 -11.67 9.07 -1.85
C TRP A 125 -11.92 7.98 -2.88
N PHE A 126 -12.75 6.99 -2.53
CA PHE A 126 -13.12 5.93 -3.48
C PHE A 126 -13.82 6.51 -4.73
N ASP A 127 -14.81 7.38 -4.57
CA ASP A 127 -15.52 7.98 -5.70
C ASP A 127 -14.60 8.87 -6.55
N TYR A 128 -13.68 9.59 -5.91
CA TYR A 128 -12.69 10.41 -6.59
C TYR A 128 -11.71 9.58 -7.40
N PHE A 129 -11.17 8.51 -6.82
CA PHE A 129 -10.26 7.61 -7.53
C PHE A 129 -10.96 6.83 -8.64
N GLU A 130 -12.20 6.39 -8.42
CA GLU A 130 -13.01 5.75 -9.48
C GLU A 130 -13.22 6.71 -10.66
N TYR A 131 -13.51 7.97 -10.39
CA TYR A 131 -13.64 9.01 -11.40
C TYR A 131 -12.33 9.22 -12.18
N LEU A 132 -11.21 9.39 -11.48
CA LEU A 132 -9.90 9.59 -12.10
C LEU A 132 -9.49 8.39 -12.94
N TYR A 133 -9.63 7.19 -12.41
CA TYR A 133 -9.27 5.96 -13.10
C TYR A 133 -10.09 5.76 -14.38
N THR A 134 -11.39 6.01 -14.32
CA THR A 134 -12.26 5.92 -15.50
C THR A 134 -11.84 6.90 -16.59
N ASN A 135 -11.46 8.13 -16.23
CA ASN A 135 -10.99 9.13 -17.19
C ASN A 135 -9.58 8.83 -17.72
N SER A 136 -8.69 8.27 -16.90
CA SER A 136 -7.35 7.84 -17.34
C SER A 136 -7.44 6.67 -18.30
N MET A 137 -8.32 5.70 -18.06
CA MET A 137 -8.58 4.61 -18.99
C MET A 137 -9.06 5.10 -20.36
N MET A 138 -9.94 6.10 -20.39
CA MET A 138 -10.41 6.72 -21.66
C MET A 138 -9.26 7.37 -22.45
N LYS A 139 -8.16 7.75 -21.77
CA LYS A 139 -6.94 8.30 -22.38
C LYS A 139 -5.88 7.24 -22.68
N GLY A 140 -6.16 5.95 -22.39
CA GLY A 140 -5.21 4.84 -22.57
C GLY A 140 -4.21 4.68 -21.41
N GLU A 141 -4.38 5.40 -20.31
CA GLU A 141 -3.57 5.29 -19.10
C GLU A 141 -4.22 4.30 -18.13
N ASN A 142 -3.59 3.17 -17.86
CA ASN A 142 -4.12 2.12 -16.98
C ASN A 142 -3.49 2.14 -15.57
N TRP A 143 -3.12 3.31 -15.09
CA TRP A 143 -2.42 3.47 -13.83
C TRP A 143 -2.99 4.63 -13.01
N ILE A 144 -3.05 4.45 -11.69
CA ILE A 144 -3.40 5.48 -10.72
C ILE A 144 -2.51 5.31 -9.48
N ASP A 145 -2.07 6.40 -8.92
CA ASP A 145 -1.34 6.46 -7.66
C ASP A 145 -2.16 7.23 -6.62
N PHE A 146 -2.65 6.51 -5.60
CA PHE A 146 -3.46 7.08 -4.55
C PHE A 146 -2.71 8.14 -3.75
N GLU A 147 -1.43 7.87 -3.44
CA GLU A 147 -0.62 8.78 -2.64
C GLU A 147 -0.40 10.11 -3.34
N THR A 148 -0.07 10.07 -4.62
CA THR A 148 0.09 11.26 -5.44
C THR A 148 -1.21 12.07 -5.53
N GLU A 149 -2.35 11.40 -5.73
CA GLU A 149 -3.64 12.09 -5.85
C GLU A 149 -4.13 12.64 -4.50
N ILE A 150 -3.90 11.94 -3.39
CA ILE A 150 -4.18 12.47 -2.04
C ILE A 150 -3.30 13.69 -1.77
N CYS A 151 -2.00 13.61 -2.08
CA CYS A 151 -1.06 14.71 -1.92
C CYS A 151 -1.52 15.94 -2.69
N TYR A 152 -1.95 15.75 -3.93
CA TYR A 152 -2.44 16.82 -4.78
C TYR A 152 -3.64 17.55 -4.13
N VAL A 153 -4.67 16.82 -3.73
CA VAL A 153 -5.88 17.41 -3.12
C VAL A 153 -5.55 18.11 -1.80
N ILE A 154 -4.79 17.44 -0.92
CA ILE A 154 -4.45 18.00 0.40
C ILE A 154 -3.59 19.25 0.26
N LYS A 155 -2.58 19.23 -0.59
CA LYS A 155 -1.69 20.38 -0.85
C LYS A 155 -2.46 21.60 -1.37
N GLU A 156 -3.31 21.41 -2.36
CA GLU A 156 -4.12 22.48 -2.93
C GLU A 156 -5.02 23.13 -1.87
N ILE A 157 -5.64 22.32 -1.01
CA ILE A 157 -6.51 22.82 0.07
C ILE A 157 -5.69 23.54 1.16
N ASP A 158 -4.54 22.98 1.56
CA ASP A 158 -3.69 23.58 2.61
C ASP A 158 -3.09 24.91 2.16
N GLN A 159 -2.74 25.05 0.88
CA GLN A 159 -2.23 26.29 0.29
C GLN A 159 -3.26 27.45 0.30
N MET A 160 -4.56 27.15 0.45
CA MET A 160 -5.57 28.19 0.61
C MET A 160 -5.51 28.89 1.98
N ASN A 161 -4.73 28.36 2.90
CA ASN A 161 -4.47 28.91 4.23
C ASN A 161 -5.74 29.29 5.01
N LEU A 162 -6.76 28.42 4.93
CA LEU A 162 -8.06 28.62 5.61
C LEU A 162 -7.95 28.29 7.11
N SER A 163 -8.65 29.09 7.91
CA SER A 163 -8.80 28.79 9.33
C SER A 163 -9.66 27.54 9.54
N LEU A 164 -9.36 26.75 10.57
CA LEU A 164 -10.15 25.57 10.93
C LEU A 164 -11.63 25.87 11.26
N THR A 165 -11.93 27.14 11.54
CA THR A 165 -13.29 27.64 11.83
C THR A 165 -14.00 28.18 10.59
N ASP A 166 -13.29 28.39 9.48
CA ASP A 166 -13.89 28.87 8.25
C ASP A 166 -14.91 27.88 7.70
N GLU A 167 -15.97 28.42 7.13
CA GLU A 167 -17.01 27.60 6.53
C GLU A 167 -16.54 26.96 5.22
N TRP A 168 -16.81 25.68 5.04
CA TRP A 168 -16.54 24.98 3.80
C TRP A 168 -17.13 25.66 2.56
N LYS A 169 -18.31 26.30 2.68
CA LYS A 169 -18.97 27.03 1.58
C LYS A 169 -18.17 28.20 1.03
N VAL A 170 -17.21 28.73 1.78
CA VAL A 170 -16.29 29.76 1.28
C VAL A 170 -15.39 29.15 0.19
N LEU A 171 -14.99 27.91 0.36
CA LEU A 171 -14.25 27.15 -0.65
C LEU A 171 -15.08 26.90 -1.91
N SER A 172 -16.30 26.39 -1.76
CA SER A 172 -17.15 26.02 -2.89
C SER A 172 -17.59 27.23 -3.74
N LYS A 173 -17.70 28.40 -3.16
CA LYS A 173 -18.05 29.65 -3.89
C LYS A 173 -16.89 30.23 -4.69
N ASN A 174 -15.65 29.92 -4.34
CA ASN A 174 -14.46 30.41 -5.02
C ASN A 174 -13.89 29.44 -6.04
N ILE A 175 -14.54 28.28 -6.25
CA ILE A 175 -14.10 27.21 -7.14
C ILE A 175 -13.86 27.68 -8.57
N ASP A 176 -14.74 28.54 -9.10
CA ASP A 176 -14.69 28.97 -10.50
C ASP A 176 -13.47 29.83 -10.86
N ASN A 177 -12.75 30.38 -9.87
CA ASN A 177 -11.68 31.35 -10.10
C ASN A 177 -10.27 30.95 -9.64
N LEU A 178 -10.11 29.86 -8.85
CA LEU A 178 -8.84 29.57 -8.14
C LEU A 178 -8.40 28.10 -8.16
N MET A 179 -9.22 27.18 -8.62
CA MET A 179 -8.93 25.73 -8.47
C MET A 179 -8.68 25.06 -9.81
N SER A 180 -7.77 24.10 -9.78
CA SER A 180 -7.58 23.16 -10.88
C SER A 180 -8.83 22.30 -11.11
N ASP A 181 -9.03 21.82 -12.35
CA ASP A 181 -10.16 20.94 -12.72
C ASP A 181 -10.28 19.70 -11.82
N LYS A 182 -9.16 19.16 -11.33
CA LYS A 182 -9.12 17.99 -10.43
C LYS A 182 -9.70 18.33 -9.06
N LEU A 183 -9.27 19.43 -8.45
CA LEU A 183 -9.77 19.84 -7.13
C LEU A 183 -11.23 20.28 -7.22
N ALA A 184 -11.62 21.01 -8.25
CA ALA A 184 -13.02 21.38 -8.50
C ALA A 184 -13.90 20.12 -8.57
N ARG A 185 -13.45 19.08 -9.25
CA ARG A 185 -14.16 17.80 -9.31
C ARG A 185 -14.28 17.12 -7.97
N PHE A 186 -13.20 17.08 -7.19
CA PHE A 186 -13.19 16.52 -5.83
C PHE A 186 -14.23 17.23 -4.95
N VAL A 187 -14.25 18.56 -4.97
CA VAL A 187 -15.21 19.38 -4.21
C VAL A 187 -16.64 19.11 -4.65
N ILE A 188 -16.92 19.04 -5.96
CA ILE A 188 -18.24 18.69 -6.48
C ILE A 188 -18.71 17.32 -5.99
N LEU A 189 -17.82 16.32 -6.01
CA LEU A 189 -18.12 14.97 -5.49
C LEU A 189 -18.41 15.02 -4.00
N PHE A 190 -17.66 15.81 -3.24
CA PHE A 190 -17.88 15.99 -1.81
C PHE A 190 -19.23 16.65 -1.53
N ASP A 191 -19.55 17.76 -2.19
CA ASP A 191 -20.82 18.49 -2.01
C ASP A 191 -22.03 17.63 -2.38
N ASN A 192 -21.96 16.89 -3.49
CA ASN A 192 -23.05 16.01 -3.92
C ASN A 192 -23.35 14.90 -2.91
N LYS A 193 -22.36 14.41 -2.16
CA LYS A 193 -22.57 13.40 -1.11
C LYS A 193 -23.25 13.96 0.14
N PHE A 194 -22.94 15.20 0.49
CA PHE A 194 -23.37 15.80 1.76
C PHE A 194 -24.55 16.75 1.60
N ASP A 195 -24.84 17.20 0.38
CA ASP A 195 -25.98 18.06 0.06
C ASP A 195 -27.16 17.21 -0.47
N ASN A 196 -27.63 16.24 0.35
CA ASN A 196 -28.81 15.46 -0.04
C ASN A 196 -30.03 16.37 -0.15
N PRO A 197 -30.60 16.58 -1.37
CA PRO A 197 -31.72 17.49 -1.58
C PRO A 197 -33.00 17.13 -0.79
N GLN A 198 -33.08 15.89 -0.31
CA GLN A 198 -34.27 15.40 0.40
C GLN A 198 -34.23 15.68 1.91
N ASP A 199 -33.08 16.05 2.49
CA ASP A 199 -32.95 16.35 3.91
C ASP A 199 -32.76 17.85 4.15
N ILE A 200 -33.88 18.56 4.27
CA ILE A 200 -33.93 20.03 4.51
C ILE A 200 -33.19 20.41 5.80
N SER A 201 -33.08 19.52 6.77
CA SER A 201 -32.36 19.77 8.03
C SER A 201 -30.84 19.79 7.82
N LYS A 202 -30.31 19.03 6.87
CA LYS A 202 -28.90 18.97 6.51
C LYS A 202 -28.44 20.09 5.58
N ARG A 203 -29.34 20.67 4.78
CA ARG A 203 -29.06 21.85 3.91
C ARG A 203 -28.56 23.07 4.67
N ARG A 204 -28.79 23.16 5.99
CA ARG A 204 -28.38 24.29 6.83
C ARG A 204 -27.12 24.03 7.65
N ARG A 205 -26.55 22.83 7.59
CA ARG A 205 -25.34 22.54 8.35
C ARG A 205 -24.12 23.05 7.58
N GLN A 206 -23.60 24.17 8.04
CA GLN A 206 -22.35 24.72 7.57
C GLN A 206 -21.23 23.82 8.10
N PHE A 207 -20.50 23.12 7.21
CA PHE A 207 -19.30 22.42 7.60
C PHE A 207 -18.17 23.42 7.82
N THR A 208 -17.46 23.28 8.92
CA THR A 208 -16.20 23.98 9.15
C THR A 208 -15.04 23.21 8.49
N MET A 209 -13.92 23.89 8.24
CA MET A 209 -12.71 23.23 7.73
C MET A 209 -12.24 22.09 8.66
N ARG A 210 -12.43 22.22 9.97
CA ARG A 210 -12.14 21.16 10.94
C ARG A 210 -12.98 19.90 10.68
N GLU A 211 -14.28 20.05 10.47
CA GLU A 211 -15.19 18.93 10.19
C GLU A 211 -14.90 18.31 8.84
N PHE A 212 -14.54 19.12 7.85
CA PHE A 212 -14.13 18.66 6.53
C PHE A 212 -12.85 17.79 6.62
N ILE A 213 -11.78 18.28 7.23
CA ILE A 213 -10.53 17.54 7.42
C ILE A 213 -10.78 16.22 8.17
N LYS A 214 -11.59 16.27 9.23
CA LYS A 214 -11.97 15.07 10.00
C LYS A 214 -12.71 14.05 9.13
N LYS A 215 -13.60 14.51 8.25
CA LYS A 215 -14.34 13.61 7.34
C LYS A 215 -13.42 13.00 6.31
N LEU A 216 -12.52 13.80 5.69
CA LEU A 216 -11.55 13.29 4.74
C LEU A 216 -10.66 12.21 5.35
N TYR A 217 -10.18 12.45 6.58
CA TYR A 217 -9.34 11.47 7.27
C TYR A 217 -10.13 10.20 7.61
N SER A 218 -11.35 10.32 8.10
CA SER A 218 -12.22 9.17 8.36
C SER A 218 -12.48 8.33 7.10
N ASP A 219 -12.71 8.98 5.95
CA ASP A 219 -12.92 8.28 4.69
C ASP A 219 -11.63 7.59 4.19
N LEU A 220 -10.46 8.22 4.44
CA LEU A 220 -9.18 7.60 4.13
C LEU A 220 -8.96 6.33 4.97
N GLU A 221 -9.23 6.38 6.27
CA GLU A 221 -9.11 5.20 7.16
C GLU A 221 -10.09 4.08 6.74
N GLN A 222 -11.30 4.41 6.31
CA GLN A 222 -12.25 3.42 5.77
C GLN A 222 -11.73 2.80 4.47
N LEU A 223 -11.18 3.61 3.56
CA LEU A 223 -10.59 3.11 2.32
C LEU A 223 -9.39 2.18 2.60
N ILE A 224 -8.57 2.52 3.59
CA ILE A 224 -7.44 1.68 4.05
C ILE A 224 -7.97 0.35 4.62
N CYS A 225 -9.05 0.36 5.40
CA CYS A 225 -9.67 -0.88 5.89
C CYS A 225 -10.22 -1.75 4.74
N ALA A 226 -10.82 -1.14 3.71
CA ALA A 226 -11.26 -1.87 2.52
C ALA A 226 -10.07 -2.49 1.76
N LEU A 227 -8.96 -1.74 1.63
CA LEU A 227 -7.72 -2.23 1.02
C LEU A 227 -7.13 -3.40 1.81
N GLU A 228 -7.10 -3.31 3.14
CA GLU A 228 -6.63 -4.39 4.00
C GLU A 228 -7.43 -5.67 3.78
N LEU A 229 -8.76 -5.59 3.75
CA LEU A 229 -9.62 -6.74 3.50
C LEU A 229 -9.41 -7.34 2.10
N TYR A 230 -9.28 -6.50 1.08
CA TYR A 230 -8.95 -6.96 -0.27
C TYR A 230 -7.64 -7.73 -0.30
N LEU A 231 -6.60 -7.20 0.33
CA LEU A 231 -5.28 -7.83 0.37
C LEU A 231 -5.30 -9.12 1.20
N SER A 232 -5.82 -9.08 2.44
CA SER A 232 -5.75 -10.21 3.36
C SER A 232 -6.70 -11.36 3.00
N GLU A 233 -7.90 -11.04 2.51
CA GLU A 233 -8.94 -12.05 2.27
C GLU A 233 -8.98 -12.56 0.83
N PHE A 234 -8.39 -11.83 -0.12
CA PHE A 234 -8.33 -12.26 -1.51
C PHE A 234 -6.89 -12.44 -1.99
N VAL A 235 -6.10 -11.36 -2.02
CA VAL A 235 -4.76 -11.41 -2.66
C VAL A 235 -3.82 -12.39 -1.96
N GLU A 236 -3.78 -12.38 -0.64
CA GLU A 236 -2.89 -13.25 0.12
C GLU A 236 -3.26 -14.74 0.11
N LYS A 237 -4.46 -15.08 -0.34
CA LYS A 237 -4.88 -16.47 -0.53
C LYS A 237 -4.45 -17.03 -1.90
N ILE A 238 -3.95 -16.17 -2.80
CA ILE A 238 -3.45 -16.59 -4.12
C ILE A 238 -2.12 -17.32 -3.93
N GLU A 239 -2.05 -18.53 -4.45
CA GLU A 239 -0.80 -19.30 -4.49
C GLU A 239 0.07 -18.81 -5.65
N ILE A 240 1.35 -18.54 -5.39
CA ILE A 240 2.29 -18.14 -6.43
C ILE A 240 2.79 -19.38 -7.20
N GLU A 241 2.91 -19.23 -8.51
CA GLU A 241 3.28 -20.36 -9.40
C GLU A 241 4.79 -20.65 -9.36
N ARG A 242 5.61 -19.62 -9.24
CA ARG A 242 7.08 -19.75 -9.23
C ARG A 242 7.74 -18.65 -8.40
N LEU A 243 8.91 -18.97 -7.90
CA LEU A 243 9.77 -18.02 -7.17
C LEU A 243 10.66 -17.25 -8.15
N THR A 244 11.14 -16.09 -7.71
CA THR A 244 12.11 -15.27 -8.44
C THR A 244 13.52 -15.75 -8.10
N PRO A 245 14.30 -16.31 -9.06
CA PRO A 245 15.61 -16.91 -8.78
C PRO A 245 16.63 -15.94 -8.18
N GLU A 246 16.54 -14.66 -8.54
CA GLU A 246 17.42 -13.61 -8.00
C GLU A 246 17.22 -13.45 -6.50
N ILE A 247 15.97 -13.51 -6.03
CA ILE A 247 15.60 -13.37 -4.62
C ILE A 247 15.99 -14.61 -3.83
N GLU A 248 15.78 -15.83 -4.38
CA GLU A 248 16.16 -17.07 -3.71
C GLU A 248 17.66 -17.13 -3.34
N ARG A 249 18.50 -16.51 -4.18
CA ARG A 249 19.97 -16.51 -3.99
C ARG A 249 20.47 -15.53 -2.93
N ILE A 250 19.68 -14.53 -2.56
CA ILE A 250 20.15 -13.45 -1.67
C ILE A 250 20.35 -13.97 -0.23
N ASN A 251 19.42 -14.75 0.30
CA ASN A 251 19.44 -15.22 1.69
C ASN A 251 19.69 -14.05 2.67
N PRO A 252 18.74 -13.10 2.80
CA PRO A 252 18.92 -11.86 3.57
C PRO A 252 18.92 -12.12 5.07
N ASP A 253 19.64 -11.28 5.82
CA ASP A 253 19.55 -11.19 7.27
C ASP A 253 18.33 -10.33 7.70
N TYR A 254 18.01 -9.32 6.86
CA TYR A 254 16.92 -8.36 7.09
C TYR A 254 16.13 -8.12 5.81
N ILE A 255 14.80 -8.02 5.97
CA ILE A 255 13.88 -7.68 4.90
C ILE A 255 13.15 -6.40 5.29
N ILE A 256 13.29 -5.38 4.47
CA ILE A 256 12.59 -4.10 4.59
C ILE A 256 11.45 -4.13 3.58
N ASN A 257 10.27 -4.46 4.04
CA ASN A 257 9.11 -4.69 3.21
C ASN A 257 8.22 -3.44 3.17
N PHE A 258 8.09 -2.84 2.00
CA PHE A 258 7.19 -1.72 1.74
C PHE A 258 5.81 -2.20 1.25
N ASN A 259 5.66 -3.51 1.00
CA ASN A 259 4.37 -4.10 0.68
C ASN A 259 3.58 -4.38 1.96
N TYR A 260 2.28 -4.38 1.81
CA TYR A 260 1.36 -4.77 2.88
C TYR A 260 1.18 -6.29 2.99
N THR A 261 1.64 -7.05 1.98
CA THR A 261 1.47 -8.51 1.86
C THR A 261 2.62 -9.26 2.50
N HIS A 262 2.36 -10.54 2.87
CA HIS A 262 3.35 -11.47 3.42
C HIS A 262 3.90 -12.43 2.35
N THR A 263 3.97 -11.98 1.09
CA THR A 263 4.40 -12.82 -0.04
C THR A 263 5.78 -13.43 0.18
N TYR A 264 6.72 -12.66 0.75
CA TYR A 264 8.06 -13.16 1.04
C TYR A 264 8.04 -14.22 2.14
N GLU A 265 7.41 -13.94 3.27
CA GLU A 265 7.37 -14.84 4.44
C GLU A 265 6.69 -16.17 4.12
N LYS A 266 5.62 -16.11 3.32
CA LYS A 266 4.87 -17.32 2.93
C LYS A 266 5.65 -18.25 2.02
N ASN A 267 6.46 -17.71 1.12
CA ASN A 267 7.00 -18.46 0.00
C ASN A 267 8.51 -18.67 0.07
N TYR A 268 9.28 -17.71 0.60
CA TYR A 268 10.75 -17.74 0.60
C TYR A 268 11.35 -18.16 1.94
N GLU A 269 10.72 -17.85 3.09
CA GLU A 269 11.27 -18.27 4.39
C GLU A 269 11.31 -19.79 4.58
N LYS A 270 10.36 -20.52 3.98
CA LYS A 270 10.33 -21.99 4.06
C LYS A 270 11.56 -22.61 3.42
N ILE A 271 11.96 -22.10 2.25
CA ILE A 271 13.11 -22.59 1.50
C ILE A 271 14.41 -22.31 2.26
N VAL A 272 14.53 -21.13 2.85
CA VAL A 272 15.71 -20.79 3.67
C VAL A 272 15.85 -21.73 4.87
N LYS A 273 14.73 -22.18 5.46
CA LYS A 273 14.72 -23.16 6.57
C LYS A 273 15.13 -24.57 6.13
N GLU A 274 14.79 -24.96 4.93
CA GLU A 274 15.10 -26.30 4.38
C GLU A 274 16.56 -26.40 3.88
N THR A 275 17.13 -25.30 3.39
CA THR A 275 18.48 -25.27 2.81
C THR A 275 19.57 -24.94 3.81
N ASN A 276 19.25 -24.39 4.96
CA ASN A 276 20.25 -24.00 5.97
C ASN A 276 20.30 -24.94 7.18
N GLU A 277 21.49 -25.46 7.42
CA GLU A 277 21.82 -26.24 8.63
C GLU A 277 21.46 -25.48 9.92
N LYS A 278 20.92 -26.17 10.85
CA LYS A 278 20.44 -26.05 12.24
C LYS A 278 20.73 -24.78 13.09
N ASN A 279 21.42 -23.73 12.61
CA ASN A 279 21.91 -22.63 13.49
C ASN A 279 21.68 -21.20 12.96
N LYS A 280 20.84 -20.96 11.95
CA LYS A 280 20.58 -19.56 11.49
C LYS A 280 19.29 -19.02 12.09
N GLU A 281 19.39 -17.87 12.77
CA GLU A 281 18.22 -17.08 13.14
C GLU A 281 17.40 -16.75 11.87
N ASN A 282 16.08 -16.81 11.95
CA ASN A 282 15.19 -16.41 10.86
C ASN A 282 15.51 -14.98 10.44
N SER A 283 15.35 -14.68 9.13
CA SER A 283 15.40 -13.32 8.62
C SER A 283 14.41 -12.45 9.39
N LYS A 284 14.82 -11.23 9.74
CA LYS A 284 13.91 -10.27 10.40
C LYS A 284 13.19 -9.46 9.34
N VAL A 285 11.86 -9.53 9.31
CA VAL A 285 11.02 -8.76 8.40
C VAL A 285 10.46 -7.52 9.10
N TYR A 286 10.54 -6.39 8.42
CA TYR A 286 10.01 -5.10 8.87
C TYR A 286 9.04 -4.56 7.82
N HIS A 287 7.74 -4.56 8.13
CA HIS A 287 6.71 -3.93 7.31
C HIS A 287 6.65 -2.44 7.60
N ILE A 288 7.20 -1.63 6.70
CA ILE A 288 7.38 -0.18 6.91
C ILE A 288 6.05 0.56 6.94
N HIS A 289 5.12 0.15 6.09
CA HIS A 289 3.81 0.75 5.96
C HIS A 289 2.69 -0.07 6.60
N GLY A 290 3.05 -0.97 7.54
CA GLY A 290 2.09 -1.92 8.11
C GLY A 290 1.86 -3.12 7.21
N GLU A 291 0.96 -3.98 7.62
CA GLU A 291 0.73 -5.28 7.02
C GLU A 291 -0.77 -5.62 6.97
N ALA A 292 -1.21 -6.31 5.94
CA ALA A 292 -2.58 -6.79 5.81
C ALA A 292 -2.77 -8.05 6.69
N LYS A 293 -3.64 -7.97 7.70
CA LYS A 293 -3.89 -9.07 8.64
C LYS A 293 -5.27 -9.69 8.42
N PRO A 294 -5.35 -11.02 8.20
CA PRO A 294 -6.62 -11.70 8.11
C PRO A 294 -7.33 -11.72 9.48
N ASN A 295 -8.65 -11.79 9.46
CA ASN A 295 -9.50 -11.97 10.65
C ASN A 295 -9.22 -10.97 11.79
N ARG A 296 -8.96 -9.70 11.49
CA ARG A 296 -8.86 -8.69 12.54
C ARG A 296 -10.16 -8.60 13.32
N ASP A 297 -10.04 -8.64 14.65
CA ASP A 297 -11.13 -8.24 15.51
C ASP A 297 -11.54 -6.80 15.21
N LYS A 298 -12.84 -6.50 15.22
CA LYS A 298 -13.41 -5.15 14.96
C LYS A 298 -12.81 -4.03 15.84
N ASN A 299 -12.10 -4.40 16.91
CA ASN A 299 -11.43 -3.51 17.85
C ASN A 299 -9.93 -3.35 17.59
N ASN A 300 -9.37 -4.04 16.60
CA ASN A 300 -7.95 -3.90 16.25
C ASN A 300 -7.84 -2.94 15.06
N ASP A 301 -7.25 -1.79 15.32
CA ASP A 301 -7.05 -0.75 14.31
C ASP A 301 -6.16 -1.27 13.17
N CYS A 302 -6.56 -0.98 11.93
CA CYS A 302 -5.74 -1.24 10.76
C CYS A 302 -4.39 -0.52 10.87
N ASN A 303 -3.28 -1.25 10.73
CA ASN A 303 -1.95 -0.64 10.83
C ASN A 303 -1.36 -0.24 9.47
N ILE A 304 -2.10 -0.43 8.37
CA ILE A 304 -1.68 0.00 7.04
C ILE A 304 -1.57 1.53 6.99
N VAL A 305 -0.45 2.00 6.48
CA VAL A 305 -0.14 3.41 6.25
C VAL A 305 -0.34 3.72 4.77
N LEU A 306 -1.31 4.56 4.47
CA LEU A 306 -1.54 5.14 3.13
C LEU A 306 -1.60 6.65 3.30
N GLY A 307 -0.50 7.31 3.08
CA GLY A 307 -0.34 8.74 3.35
C GLY A 307 0.51 9.44 2.31
N ILE A 308 0.74 10.71 2.58
CA ILE A 308 1.52 11.60 1.72
C ILE A 308 2.86 11.94 2.37
N ASP A 309 3.79 12.42 1.57
CA ASP A 309 5.04 12.97 2.04
C ASP A 309 4.91 14.46 2.42
N GLU A 310 6.00 15.05 2.91
CA GLU A 310 6.08 16.49 3.15
C GLU A 310 6.10 17.24 1.80
N TYR A 311 5.21 18.21 1.66
CA TYR A 311 5.09 19.06 0.46
C TYR A 311 5.43 20.52 0.71
N TRP A 312 5.65 20.90 2.00
CA TRP A 312 6.15 22.22 2.37
C TRP A 312 7.68 22.23 2.42
N ILE A 313 8.27 23.36 2.09
CA ILE A 313 9.70 23.58 2.29
C ILE A 313 10.04 23.60 3.79
N ASP A 314 11.28 23.30 4.16
CA ASP A 314 11.72 23.12 5.55
C ASP A 314 11.37 24.30 6.48
N GLU A 315 11.36 25.53 5.97
CA GLU A 315 11.04 26.73 6.74
C GLU A 315 9.54 26.90 7.06
N GLU A 316 8.67 26.27 6.27
CA GLU A 316 7.22 26.41 6.37
C GLU A 316 6.52 25.18 6.98
N LYS A 317 7.12 24.00 6.88
CA LYS A 317 6.48 22.72 7.26
C LYS A 317 5.94 22.69 8.70
N ASP A 318 6.64 23.34 9.64
CA ASP A 318 6.24 23.37 11.06
C ASP A 318 5.08 24.33 11.34
N LYS A 319 4.75 25.21 10.39
CA LYS A 319 3.62 26.14 10.48
C LYS A 319 2.31 25.52 9.97
N HIS A 320 2.40 24.53 9.08
CA HIS A 320 1.26 23.90 8.41
C HIS A 320 0.97 22.52 8.98
N THR A 321 0.29 22.46 10.13
CA THR A 321 0.06 21.21 10.87
C THR A 321 -1.35 20.64 10.72
N ASN A 322 -2.28 21.36 10.07
CA ASN A 322 -3.68 20.98 9.97
C ASN A 322 -3.88 19.62 9.25
N PHE A 323 -3.02 19.32 8.28
CA PHE A 323 -3.08 18.09 7.48
C PHE A 323 -2.02 17.05 7.85
N THR A 324 -1.35 17.22 8.99
CA THR A 324 -0.31 16.28 9.46
C THR A 324 -0.79 14.84 9.53
N ILE A 325 -2.07 14.60 9.88
CA ILE A 325 -2.65 13.26 9.97
C ILE A 325 -2.66 12.49 8.64
N PHE A 326 -2.54 13.16 7.49
CA PHE A 326 -2.42 12.52 6.18
C PHE A 326 -0.97 12.15 5.82
N LYS A 327 0.02 12.63 6.58
CA LYS A 327 1.44 12.37 6.30
C LYS A 327 1.86 10.98 6.78
N LYS A 328 2.63 10.27 5.96
CA LYS A 328 3.12 8.90 6.25
C LYS A 328 3.80 8.80 7.62
N PHE A 329 4.68 9.75 7.96
CA PHE A 329 5.38 9.72 9.25
C PHE A 329 4.42 9.80 10.44
N ALA A 330 3.38 10.63 10.36
CA ALA A 330 2.39 10.78 11.43
C ALA A 330 1.53 9.51 11.57
N GLN A 331 1.10 8.93 10.45
CA GLN A 331 0.39 7.65 10.46
C GLN A 331 1.26 6.53 11.02
N ARG A 332 2.57 6.45 10.66
CA ARG A 332 3.50 5.47 11.24
C ARG A 332 3.61 5.60 12.75
N ILE A 333 3.76 6.81 13.27
CA ILE A 333 3.79 7.08 14.72
C ILE A 333 2.49 6.64 15.39
N GLN A 334 1.35 7.03 14.83
CA GLN A 334 0.03 6.72 15.37
C GLN A 334 -0.25 5.21 15.37
N LYS A 335 0.06 4.54 14.26
CA LYS A 335 -0.21 3.11 14.04
C LYS A 335 0.91 2.19 14.56
N LYS A 336 2.00 2.77 15.08
CA LYS A 336 3.18 2.08 15.62
C LYS A 336 3.80 1.11 14.61
N THR A 337 3.93 1.55 13.36
CA THR A 337 4.58 0.79 12.30
C THR A 337 6.00 1.29 12.09
N GLY A 338 6.91 0.41 11.70
CA GLY A 338 8.29 0.77 11.41
C GLY A 338 9.17 1.13 12.64
N ASP A 339 8.68 0.97 13.86
CA ASP A 339 9.38 1.38 15.10
C ASP A 339 10.80 0.80 15.24
N ASN A 340 11.01 -0.42 14.75
CA ASN A 340 12.29 -1.11 14.87
C ASN A 340 13.30 -0.74 13.79
N ILE A 341 12.87 -0.11 12.68
CA ILE A 341 13.75 0.21 11.56
C ILE A 341 14.82 1.23 11.94
N TYR A 342 14.45 2.25 12.74
CA TYR A 342 15.39 3.28 13.17
C TYR A 342 16.50 2.73 14.08
N ARG A 343 16.20 1.76 14.94
CA ARG A 343 17.23 1.07 15.75
C ARG A 343 18.23 0.32 14.87
N TYR A 344 17.70 -0.32 13.82
CA TYR A 344 18.55 -1.04 12.87
C TYR A 344 19.39 -0.09 12.00
N LEU A 345 18.84 1.05 11.61
CA LEU A 345 19.60 2.11 10.92
C LEU A 345 20.75 2.66 11.78
N GLU A 346 20.55 2.78 13.10
CA GLU A 346 21.63 3.14 14.03
C GLU A 346 22.75 2.08 14.07
N GLU A 347 22.41 0.79 14.06
CA GLU A 347 23.38 -0.30 13.96
C GLU A 347 24.20 -0.19 12.67
N ILE A 348 23.58 0.05 11.52
CA ILE A 348 24.27 0.23 10.22
C ILE A 348 25.17 1.47 10.25
N LYS A 349 24.69 2.59 10.77
CA LYS A 349 25.48 3.83 10.90
C LYS A 349 26.69 3.63 11.83
N GLY A 350 26.52 2.87 12.91
CA GLY A 350 27.61 2.49 13.82
C GLY A 350 28.70 1.68 13.13
N ILE A 351 28.35 0.80 12.20
CA ILE A 351 29.29 0.05 11.38
C ILE A 351 30.05 1.00 10.44
N GLY A 352 29.36 1.92 9.77
CA GLY A 352 29.95 2.91 8.85
C GLY A 352 30.97 3.84 9.53
N SER A 353 30.74 4.23 10.79
CA SER A 353 31.68 5.05 11.55
C SER A 353 33.01 4.33 11.86
N ASN A 354 32.97 3.03 11.96
CA ASN A 354 34.17 2.20 12.14
C ASN A 354 34.94 2.00 10.84
N ILE A 355 34.26 1.96 9.68
CA ILE A 355 34.92 1.86 8.37
C ILE A 355 35.76 3.11 8.10
N ASN A 356 35.20 4.32 8.34
CA ASN A 356 35.91 5.57 8.16
C ASN A 356 37.17 5.73 9.04
N ARG A 357 37.24 5.00 10.16
CA ARG A 357 38.46 4.97 11.04
C ARG A 357 39.53 4.00 10.54
N ASN A 358 39.19 3.06 9.68
CA ASN A 358 40.08 1.97 9.25
C ASN A 358 40.44 2.04 7.75
N ILE A 359 40.32 3.23 7.09
CA ILE A 359 40.65 3.41 5.67
C ILE A 359 42.09 3.00 5.28
N ASN A 360 42.97 2.79 6.26
CA ASN A 360 44.33 2.36 6.06
C ASN A 360 44.55 0.84 6.18
N MET A 361 43.49 0.03 6.28
CA MET A 361 43.60 -1.43 6.32
C MET A 361 43.70 -2.04 4.90
N PRO A 362 44.36 -3.21 4.75
CA PRO A 362 44.43 -3.91 3.47
C PRO A 362 43.04 -4.19 2.88
N ASP A 363 42.90 -4.11 1.56
CA ASP A 363 41.64 -4.23 0.80
C ASP A 363 40.78 -5.46 1.16
N ASP A 364 41.38 -6.59 1.54
CA ASP A 364 40.68 -7.83 1.89
C ASP A 364 39.98 -7.80 3.27
N GLU A 365 40.49 -7.03 4.23
CA GLU A 365 39.87 -6.93 5.55
C GLU A 365 38.74 -5.92 5.62
N ASN A 366 38.72 -4.92 4.71
CA ASN A 366 37.64 -3.90 4.64
C ASN A 366 36.34 -4.44 4.06
N ASN A 367 36.35 -5.44 3.20
CA ASN A 367 35.15 -6.02 2.57
C ASN A 367 34.24 -6.74 3.59
N ASN A 368 34.74 -7.18 4.72
CA ASN A 368 33.96 -7.92 5.72
C ASN A 368 32.96 -7.03 6.51
N TYR A 369 33.05 -5.72 6.41
CA TYR A 369 32.19 -4.78 7.15
C TYR A 369 31.16 -4.06 6.29
N VAL A 370 31.19 -4.22 4.96
CA VAL A 370 30.23 -3.61 4.05
C VAL A 370 28.96 -4.44 4.02
N SER A 371 27.83 -3.82 4.33
CA SER A 371 26.52 -4.44 4.19
C SER A 371 26.08 -4.44 2.72
N GLU A 372 25.42 -5.51 2.29
CA GLU A 372 24.84 -5.62 0.95
C GLU A 372 23.36 -5.26 1.00
N VAL A 373 22.94 -4.30 0.18
CA VAL A 373 21.54 -3.88 0.04
C VAL A 373 21.04 -4.27 -1.34
N TYR A 374 19.98 -5.02 -1.38
CA TYR A 374 19.31 -5.46 -2.59
C TYR A 374 17.94 -4.81 -2.67
N VAL A 375 17.63 -4.11 -3.75
CA VAL A 375 16.35 -3.44 -3.96
C VAL A 375 15.61 -4.14 -5.08
N PHE A 376 14.45 -4.73 -4.78
CA PHE A 376 13.64 -5.44 -5.75
C PHE A 376 12.20 -4.90 -5.77
N GLY A 377 11.78 -4.45 -6.94
CA GLY A 377 10.39 -4.02 -7.18
C GLY A 377 9.97 -2.74 -6.45
N HIS A 378 10.88 -2.02 -5.80
CA HIS A 378 10.60 -0.72 -5.19
C HIS A 378 10.73 0.40 -6.22
N SER A 379 9.77 1.34 -6.20
CA SER A 379 9.73 2.46 -7.15
C SER A 379 10.80 3.51 -6.92
N LEU A 380 11.45 3.52 -5.75
CA LEU A 380 12.36 4.57 -5.28
C LEU A 380 11.73 5.96 -5.31
N ASP A 381 10.44 6.02 -4.98
CA ASP A 381 9.72 7.28 -4.92
C ASP A 381 10.18 8.15 -3.74
N ILE A 382 10.06 9.46 -3.90
CA ILE A 382 10.46 10.45 -2.89
C ILE A 382 9.64 10.31 -1.60
N THR A 383 8.45 9.75 -1.68
CA THR A 383 7.56 9.55 -0.52
C THR A 383 8.13 8.61 0.55
N ASP A 384 9.14 7.82 0.20
CA ASP A 384 9.83 6.89 1.10
C ASP A 384 11.29 7.28 1.36
N LYS A 385 11.66 8.53 1.00
CA LYS A 385 13.02 9.05 1.08
C LYS A 385 13.63 8.92 2.47
N ASP A 386 12.84 9.20 3.50
CA ASP A 386 13.27 9.20 4.90
C ASP A 386 13.87 7.84 5.35
N ILE A 387 13.48 6.75 4.69
CA ILE A 387 14.00 5.40 4.98
C ILE A 387 14.96 4.94 3.88
N ILE A 388 14.55 5.02 2.61
CA ILE A 388 15.33 4.48 1.49
C ILE A 388 16.69 5.15 1.35
N SER A 389 16.78 6.48 1.53
CA SER A 389 18.04 7.21 1.40
C SER A 389 19.09 6.75 2.43
N GLU A 390 18.65 6.29 3.60
CA GLU A 390 19.53 5.79 4.67
C GLU A 390 20.24 4.49 4.29
N PHE A 391 19.62 3.67 3.43
CA PHE A 391 20.23 2.45 2.90
C PHE A 391 21.06 2.71 1.65
N ILE A 392 20.50 3.44 0.66
CA ILE A 392 21.11 3.65 -0.65
C ILE A 392 22.28 4.65 -0.53
N GLY A 393 22.11 5.72 0.25
CA GLY A 393 23.10 6.78 0.43
C GLY A 393 24.23 6.45 1.41
N ASN A 394 24.13 5.36 2.18
CA ASN A 394 25.08 5.02 3.22
C ASN A 394 26.42 4.56 2.65
N ASP A 395 27.53 5.10 3.18
CA ASP A 395 28.90 4.78 2.73
C ASP A 395 29.35 3.36 3.10
N ALA A 396 28.67 2.71 4.03
CA ALA A 396 28.94 1.35 4.48
C ALA A 396 28.09 0.29 3.75
N THR A 397 27.40 0.65 2.67
CA THR A 397 26.54 -0.28 1.93
C THR A 397 26.97 -0.42 0.48
N SER A 398 27.02 -1.66 -0.02
CA SER A 398 27.03 -2.00 -1.44
C SER A 398 25.59 -2.22 -1.89
N VAL A 399 25.13 -1.51 -2.90
CA VAL A 399 23.72 -1.46 -3.31
C VAL A 399 23.53 -2.07 -4.69
N ARG A 400 22.57 -3.00 -4.81
CA ARG A 400 22.14 -3.59 -6.07
C ARG A 400 20.66 -3.34 -6.29
N ILE A 401 20.32 -2.61 -7.35
CA ILE A 401 18.95 -2.25 -7.71
C ILE A 401 18.54 -3.08 -8.94
N PHE A 402 17.55 -3.95 -8.77
CA PHE A 402 17.03 -4.78 -9.85
C PHE A 402 16.07 -3.99 -10.73
N CYS A 403 16.30 -4.03 -12.05
CA CYS A 403 15.55 -3.32 -13.08
C CYS A 403 14.89 -4.33 -14.03
N ARG A 404 13.64 -4.07 -14.43
CA ARG A 404 12.92 -4.94 -15.40
C ARG A 404 13.42 -4.77 -16.82
N SER A 405 13.91 -3.59 -17.19
CA SER A 405 14.33 -3.23 -18.53
C SER A 405 15.32 -2.06 -18.50
N LYS A 406 15.94 -1.78 -19.64
CA LYS A 406 16.80 -0.59 -19.81
C LYS A 406 16.06 0.72 -19.61
N GLN A 407 14.78 0.77 -19.95
CA GLN A 407 13.94 1.96 -19.68
C GLN A 407 13.74 2.13 -18.18
N SER A 408 13.35 1.09 -17.46
CA SER A 408 13.15 1.16 -16.00
C SER A 408 14.43 1.46 -15.25
N GLU A 409 15.61 1.05 -15.76
CA GLU A 409 16.91 1.47 -15.23
C GLU A 409 17.07 2.99 -15.27
N GLY A 410 16.80 3.62 -16.42
CA GLY A 410 16.87 5.08 -16.57
C GLY A 410 15.95 5.84 -15.61
N GLU A 411 14.72 5.33 -15.44
CA GLU A 411 13.74 5.89 -14.49
C GLU A 411 14.23 5.77 -13.03
N LEU A 412 14.78 4.60 -12.64
CA LEU A 412 15.31 4.38 -11.30
C LEU A 412 16.58 5.20 -11.03
N ILE A 413 17.44 5.43 -12.02
CA ILE A 413 18.57 6.34 -11.91
C ILE A 413 18.08 7.74 -11.56
N ALA A 414 17.09 8.28 -12.31
CA ALA A 414 16.55 9.61 -12.06
C ALA A 414 15.93 9.72 -10.65
N LYS A 415 15.21 8.70 -10.21
CA LYS A 415 14.64 8.65 -8.85
C LYS A 415 15.73 8.53 -7.77
N THR A 416 16.79 7.77 -8.01
CA THR A 416 17.93 7.69 -7.10
C THR A 416 18.61 9.05 -6.92
N ILE A 417 18.74 9.86 -7.99
CA ILE A 417 19.24 11.23 -7.90
C ILE A 417 18.37 12.07 -6.95
N ASN A 418 17.04 11.94 -7.03
CA ASN A 418 16.13 12.68 -6.15
C ASN A 418 16.27 12.25 -4.67
N LEU A 419 16.67 11.00 -4.41
CA LEU A 419 16.85 10.48 -3.07
C LEU A 419 18.18 10.91 -2.42
N ILE A 420 19.29 10.73 -3.12
CA ILE A 420 20.62 10.87 -2.55
C ILE A 420 21.48 11.98 -3.20
N GLY A 421 21.00 12.62 -4.26
CA GLY A 421 21.72 13.63 -5.03
C GLY A 421 22.61 13.05 -6.12
N GLU A 422 22.86 13.85 -7.16
CA GLU A 422 23.66 13.45 -8.33
C GLU A 422 25.11 13.13 -7.95
N ASP A 423 25.78 14.03 -7.22
CA ASP A 423 27.18 13.85 -6.82
C ASP A 423 27.39 12.56 -6.02
N LYS A 424 26.49 12.26 -5.10
CA LYS A 424 26.55 11.05 -4.28
C LYS A 424 26.32 9.80 -5.09
N LEU A 425 25.39 9.83 -6.06
CA LEU A 425 25.16 8.71 -6.97
C LEU A 425 26.40 8.42 -7.81
N ILE A 426 26.99 9.44 -8.43
CA ILE A 426 28.23 9.33 -9.22
C ILE A 426 29.34 8.74 -8.35
N GLU A 427 29.57 9.32 -7.17
CA GLU A 427 30.59 8.82 -6.23
C GLU A 427 30.39 7.33 -5.95
N LYS A 428 29.18 6.89 -5.57
CA LYS A 428 28.90 5.50 -5.24
C LYS A 428 29.02 4.54 -6.41
N THR A 429 28.66 4.97 -7.62
CA THR A 429 28.72 4.12 -8.82
C THR A 429 30.17 3.74 -9.17
N TYR A 430 31.11 4.65 -8.95
CA TYR A 430 32.52 4.44 -9.34
C TYR A 430 33.44 3.99 -8.19
N ARG A 431 32.91 3.75 -7.00
CA ARG A 431 33.66 3.18 -5.87
C ARG A 431 34.05 1.73 -6.14
N LYS A 432 35.20 1.32 -5.65
CA LYS A 432 35.63 -0.10 -5.65
C LYS A 432 34.92 -0.92 -4.59
N ILE A 433 34.62 -0.29 -3.45
CA ILE A 433 33.98 -0.90 -2.27
C ILE A 433 32.75 -0.06 -1.94
N ALA A 434 31.69 -0.70 -1.48
CA ALA A 434 30.41 -0.04 -1.16
C ALA A 434 29.82 0.72 -2.36
N ASN A 435 29.87 0.10 -3.54
CA ASN A 435 29.37 0.63 -4.81
C ASN A 435 27.83 0.55 -4.94
N LEU A 436 27.31 1.20 -5.96
CA LEU A 436 25.93 1.11 -6.38
C LEU A 436 25.87 0.63 -7.84
N GLU A 437 25.07 -0.40 -8.09
CA GLU A 437 24.89 -0.99 -9.43
C GLU A 437 23.39 -1.18 -9.73
N TYR A 438 23.05 -1.05 -11.00
CA TYR A 438 21.74 -1.40 -11.54
C TYR A 438 21.86 -2.71 -12.32
N ILE A 439 20.97 -3.68 -12.00
CA ILE A 439 21.00 -5.03 -12.57
C ILE A 439 19.71 -5.24 -13.36
N ILE A 440 19.83 -5.36 -14.69
CA ILE A 440 18.69 -5.68 -15.53
C ILE A 440 18.39 -7.16 -15.38
N LEU A 441 17.14 -7.49 -15.00
CA LEU A 441 16.66 -8.85 -14.90
C LEU A 441 16.60 -9.46 -16.29
N ASN A 442 17.19 -10.64 -16.47
CA ASN A 442 17.03 -11.38 -17.70
C ASN A 442 15.61 -11.96 -17.71
N ASN A 443 14.75 -11.43 -18.57
CA ASN A 443 13.47 -12.04 -18.90
C ASN A 443 13.74 -13.34 -19.67
N ASN A 444 14.16 -14.38 -18.98
CA ASN A 444 14.09 -15.71 -19.53
C ASN A 444 12.75 -16.29 -19.10
N ASP A 445 11.79 -16.23 -20.07
CA ASP A 445 10.49 -16.92 -20.22
C ASP A 445 9.52 -16.95 -19.04
#